data_fd8b0281e06ab471ecf7a71a3fd3a1b9
#
_entry.id   fd8b0281e06ab471ecf7a71a3fd3a1b9
#
_cell.length_a   1.000
_cell.length_b   1.000
_cell.length_c   1.000
_cell.angle_alpha   90.00
_cell.angle_beta   90.00
_cell.angle_gamma   90.00
#
_symmetry.space_group_name_H-M   'P 1'
#
loop_
_entity.id
_entity.type
_entity.pdbx_description
1 polymer ?
#
loop_
_entity_poly.entity_id
_entity_poly.type
_entity_poly.pdbx_seq_one_letter_code
_entity_poly.pdbx_strand_id
1 'polypeptide(L)'
;TTYRVFDWNRVGLDGKPRQLHIAESLASIDFEDFEPRMQSRAAEGPLVNCEFFDVVLSSQAAQLGRAGENLTLAVTQGQLELAGETFRAGDFAIIPSLMEDAARQITSRSADAQWLEIRIPD
;
A
#
# COMPACT_ATOMS: atom_id res chain seq x y z
N THR A 1 -18.93 -3.75 8.07
CA THR A 1 -20.17 -3.93 7.28
C THR A 1 -19.97 -3.31 5.90
N THR A 2 -20.39 -4.02 4.85
CA THR A 2 -20.28 -3.53 3.48
C THR A 2 -21.67 -3.35 2.89
N TYR A 3 -21.94 -2.16 2.36
CA TYR A 3 -23.19 -1.87 1.69
C TYR A 3 -23.04 -1.95 0.18
N ARG A 4 -24.06 -2.50 -0.50
CA ARG A 4 -24.09 -2.67 -1.95
C ARG A 4 -24.93 -1.56 -2.57
N VAL A 5 -24.29 -0.62 -3.26
CA VAL A 5 -24.98 0.47 -3.98
C VAL A 5 -25.22 0.13 -5.44
N PHE A 6 -24.43 -0.77 -6.01
CA PHE A 6 -24.55 -1.25 -7.38
C PHE A 6 -24.05 -2.70 -7.47
N ASP A 7 -24.62 -3.52 -8.34
CA ASP A 7 -24.30 -4.94 -8.41
C ASP A 7 -24.10 -5.48 -9.84
N TRP A 8 -23.80 -4.61 -10.79
CA TRP A 8 -23.50 -5.02 -12.18
C TRP A 8 -24.52 -5.99 -12.78
N ASN A 9 -25.82 -5.83 -12.42
CA ASN A 9 -26.91 -6.72 -12.82
C ASN A 9 -26.70 -8.21 -12.50
N ARG A 10 -25.89 -8.51 -11.47
CA ARG A 10 -25.69 -9.88 -11.03
C ARG A 10 -26.96 -10.42 -10.36
N VAL A 11 -27.19 -11.73 -10.57
CA VAL A 11 -28.26 -12.45 -9.91
C VAL A 11 -27.70 -13.39 -8.83
N GLY A 12 -28.47 -13.61 -7.79
CA GLY A 12 -28.19 -14.60 -6.76
C GLY A 12 -28.36 -16.03 -7.28
N LEU A 13 -28.09 -17.01 -6.42
CA LEU A 13 -28.28 -18.44 -6.73
C LEU A 13 -29.75 -18.79 -7.04
N ASP A 14 -30.68 -17.97 -6.57
CA ASP A 14 -32.13 -18.05 -6.80
C ASP A 14 -32.58 -17.38 -8.12
N GLY A 15 -31.65 -16.88 -8.93
CA GLY A 15 -31.90 -16.19 -10.19
C GLY A 15 -32.46 -14.77 -10.04
N LYS A 16 -32.57 -14.23 -8.80
CA LYS A 16 -33.10 -12.88 -8.56
C LYS A 16 -31.97 -11.86 -8.39
N PRO A 17 -32.21 -10.58 -8.74
CA PRO A 17 -31.28 -9.50 -8.42
C PRO A 17 -31.00 -9.46 -6.91
N ARG A 18 -29.75 -9.24 -6.53
CA ARG A 18 -29.36 -9.11 -5.13
C ARG A 18 -29.83 -7.74 -4.58
N GLN A 19 -30.24 -7.73 -3.31
CA GLN A 19 -30.68 -6.52 -2.65
C GLN A 19 -29.61 -5.45 -2.65
N LEU A 20 -29.95 -4.23 -3.00
CA LEU A 20 -29.14 -3.03 -2.84
C LEU A 20 -29.42 -2.39 -1.46
N HIS A 21 -28.43 -1.71 -0.91
CA HIS A 21 -28.48 -1.06 0.40
C HIS A 21 -28.33 0.46 0.24
N ILE A 22 -29.18 1.07 -0.59
CA ILE A 22 -29.05 2.49 -0.97
C ILE A 22 -29.27 3.41 0.24
N ALA A 23 -30.29 3.14 1.05
CA ALA A 23 -30.60 3.97 2.21
C ALA A 23 -29.49 3.91 3.27
N GLU A 24 -28.98 2.71 3.55
CA GLU A 24 -27.90 2.48 4.50
C GLU A 24 -26.59 3.09 3.99
N SER A 25 -26.33 3.01 2.69
CA SER A 25 -25.16 3.66 2.07
C SER A 25 -25.24 5.18 2.21
N LEU A 26 -26.37 5.78 1.89
CA LEU A 26 -26.56 7.23 2.04
C LEU A 26 -26.42 7.68 3.50
N ALA A 27 -26.91 6.89 4.46
CA ALA A 27 -26.79 7.19 5.88
C ALA A 27 -25.36 7.09 6.42
N SER A 28 -24.47 6.36 5.73
CA SER A 28 -23.07 6.18 6.14
C SER A 28 -22.07 7.10 5.41
N ILE A 29 -22.52 7.89 4.44
CA ILE A 29 -21.68 8.85 3.73
C ILE A 29 -21.57 10.14 4.53
N ASP A 30 -20.35 10.59 4.80
CA ASP A 30 -20.09 11.95 5.23
C ASP A 30 -20.01 12.85 3.99
N PHE A 31 -21.06 13.62 3.75
CA PHE A 31 -21.13 14.52 2.60
C PHE A 31 -20.30 15.79 2.75
N GLU A 32 -19.76 16.05 3.93
CA GLU A 32 -18.84 17.17 4.16
C GLU A 32 -17.38 16.78 3.86
N ASP A 33 -17.05 15.48 3.83
CA ASP A 33 -15.72 14.92 3.51
C ASP A 33 -15.67 14.47 2.04
N PHE A 34 -15.72 15.41 1.10
CA PHE A 34 -15.75 15.10 -0.34
C PHE A 34 -14.54 15.65 -1.13
N GLU A 35 -13.78 16.56 -0.57
CA GLU A 35 -12.59 17.13 -1.20
C GLU A 35 -11.33 16.81 -0.38
N PRO A 36 -10.69 15.64 -0.58
CA PRO A 36 -9.47 15.30 0.14
C PRO A 36 -8.37 16.30 -0.21
N ARG A 37 -7.61 16.71 0.80
CA ARG A 37 -6.41 17.50 0.58
C ARG A 37 -5.40 16.67 -0.19
N MET A 38 -5.13 17.06 -1.42
CA MET A 38 -4.09 16.43 -2.22
C MET A 38 -2.73 16.73 -1.62
N GLN A 39 -1.94 15.70 -1.36
CA GLN A 39 -0.54 15.87 -1.03
C GLN A 39 0.24 16.33 -2.25
N SER A 40 1.15 17.28 -2.07
CA SER A 40 2.13 17.59 -3.10
C SER A 40 2.97 16.35 -3.38
N ARG A 41 3.33 16.12 -4.64
CA ARG A 41 4.23 15.02 -5.02
C ARG A 41 5.55 15.19 -4.26
N ALA A 42 5.73 14.40 -3.22
CA ALA A 42 6.99 14.35 -2.49
C ALA A 42 8.02 13.58 -3.32
N ALA A 43 9.26 14.05 -3.31
CA ALA A 43 10.37 13.29 -3.87
C ALA A 43 10.72 12.08 -2.98
N GLU A 44 10.53 12.22 -1.69
CA GLU A 44 10.85 11.23 -0.65
C GLU A 44 10.16 11.61 0.67
N GLY A 45 9.89 10.63 1.53
CA GLY A 45 9.38 10.84 2.88
C GLY A 45 8.02 10.20 3.17
N PRO A 46 7.43 10.49 4.34
CA PRO A 46 6.18 9.89 4.76
C PRO A 46 5.02 10.40 3.91
N LEU A 47 4.23 9.45 3.38
CA LEU A 47 2.99 9.72 2.63
C LEU A 47 1.76 9.55 3.52
N VAL A 48 1.76 8.53 4.37
CA VAL A 48 0.67 8.21 5.30
C VAL A 48 1.28 7.81 6.63
N ASN A 49 0.69 8.32 7.71
CA ASN A 49 0.95 7.87 9.06
C ASN A 49 -0.38 7.82 9.81
N CYS A 50 -0.84 6.64 10.18
CA CYS A 50 -2.07 6.46 10.94
C CYS A 50 -1.94 5.26 11.91
N GLU A 51 -2.95 5.02 12.72
CA GLU A 51 -2.95 3.92 13.69
C GLU A 51 -2.93 2.52 13.06
N PHE A 52 -3.23 2.40 11.77
CA PHE A 52 -3.34 1.11 11.08
C PHE A 52 -2.13 0.79 10.22
N PHE A 53 -1.47 1.79 9.63
CA PHE A 53 -0.30 1.60 8.79
C PHE A 53 0.46 2.89 8.54
N ASP A 54 1.74 2.74 8.21
CA ASP A 54 2.60 3.79 7.72
C ASP A 54 3.01 3.51 6.28
N VAL A 55 3.08 4.56 5.45
CA VAL A 55 3.62 4.48 4.09
C VAL A 55 4.68 5.54 3.91
N VAL A 56 5.88 5.11 3.56
CA VAL A 56 7.02 6.00 3.28
C VAL A 56 7.47 5.79 1.85
N LEU A 57 7.63 6.89 1.10
CA LEU A 57 8.26 6.89 -0.21
C LEU A 57 9.76 7.08 -0.03
N SER A 58 10.55 6.15 -0.55
CA SER A 58 12.00 6.13 -0.44
C SER A 58 12.66 6.03 -1.81
N SER A 59 13.85 6.64 -1.95
CA SER A 59 14.67 6.58 -3.17
C SER A 59 16.16 6.37 -2.89
N GLN A 60 16.62 6.72 -1.69
CA GLN A 60 18.05 6.70 -1.32
C GLN A 60 18.35 5.88 -0.06
N ALA A 61 17.35 5.26 0.54
CA ALA A 61 17.58 4.42 1.71
C ALA A 61 18.48 3.23 1.34
N ALA A 62 19.45 2.95 2.19
CA ALA A 62 20.35 1.81 2.01
C ALA A 62 19.80 0.53 2.65
N GLN A 63 18.77 0.64 3.48
CA GLN A 63 18.21 -0.48 4.24
C GLN A 63 16.69 -0.33 4.39
N LEU A 64 15.95 -1.43 4.33
CA LEU A 64 14.51 -1.54 4.55
C LEU A 64 14.19 -1.80 6.04
N GLY A 65 13.71 -0.79 6.76
CA GLY A 65 13.39 -0.96 8.17
C GLY A 65 14.52 -1.60 8.97
N ARG A 66 14.21 -2.39 9.97
CA ARG A 66 15.16 -3.15 10.81
C ARG A 66 14.64 -4.55 11.15
N ALA A 67 15.52 -5.39 11.63
CA ALA A 67 15.16 -6.69 12.18
C ALA A 67 14.09 -6.53 13.27
N GLY A 68 13.12 -7.41 13.30
CA GLY A 68 11.94 -7.34 14.16
C GLY A 68 10.72 -6.68 13.51
N GLU A 69 10.87 -5.91 12.45
CA GLU A 69 9.76 -5.25 11.75
C GLU A 69 9.27 -6.08 10.56
N ASN A 70 7.95 -6.21 10.44
CA ASN A 70 7.30 -6.66 9.21
C ASN A 70 7.03 -5.44 8.32
N LEU A 71 7.39 -5.52 7.06
CA LEU A 71 7.03 -4.49 6.10
C LEU A 71 6.76 -5.07 4.71
N THR A 72 6.04 -4.32 3.89
CA THR A 72 5.89 -4.59 2.46
C THR A 72 6.70 -3.57 1.68
N LEU A 73 7.55 -4.06 0.78
CA LEU A 73 8.21 -3.28 -0.25
C LEU A 73 7.33 -3.26 -1.49
N ALA A 74 7.13 -2.08 -2.09
CA ALA A 74 6.49 -1.93 -3.39
C ALA A 74 7.35 -1.02 -4.27
N VAL A 75 7.94 -1.55 -5.33
CA VAL A 75 8.77 -0.76 -6.25
C VAL A 75 7.88 0.05 -7.18
N THR A 76 8.00 1.37 -7.14
CA THR A 76 7.17 2.29 -7.92
C THR A 76 7.87 2.77 -9.19
N GLN A 77 9.21 2.82 -9.18
CA GLN A 77 10.00 3.26 -10.32
C GLN A 77 11.39 2.62 -10.32
N GLY A 78 11.96 2.41 -11.50
CA GLY A 78 13.31 1.90 -11.67
C GLY A 78 13.52 0.45 -11.22
N GLN A 79 14.69 0.17 -10.71
CA GLN A 79 15.12 -1.18 -10.27
C GLN A 79 15.97 -1.08 -9.01
N LEU A 80 15.82 -2.07 -8.14
CA LEU A 80 16.64 -2.27 -6.95
C LEU A 80 16.97 -3.75 -6.74
N GLU A 81 17.96 -4.02 -5.92
CA GLU A 81 18.32 -5.35 -5.46
C GLU A 81 18.15 -5.44 -3.95
N LEU A 82 17.58 -6.54 -3.49
CA LEU A 82 17.40 -6.90 -2.09
C LEU A 82 17.65 -8.39 -1.93
N ALA A 83 18.50 -8.78 -0.98
CA ALA A 83 18.83 -10.18 -0.69
C ALA A 83 19.27 -11.00 -1.93
N GLY A 84 19.95 -10.37 -2.91
CA GLY A 84 20.38 -11.00 -4.14
C GLY A 84 19.35 -11.09 -5.25
N GLU A 85 18.11 -10.68 -4.99
CA GLU A 85 17.03 -10.65 -5.98
C GLU A 85 16.82 -9.24 -6.53
N THR A 86 16.49 -9.14 -7.83
CA THR A 86 16.21 -7.87 -8.50
C THR A 86 14.72 -7.61 -8.58
N PHE A 87 14.30 -6.44 -8.10
CA PHE A 87 12.93 -5.94 -8.14
C PHE A 87 12.82 -4.75 -9.09
N ARG A 88 11.71 -4.66 -9.81
CA ARG A 88 11.40 -3.63 -10.80
C ARG A 88 10.08 -2.93 -10.48
N ALA A 89 9.82 -1.81 -11.12
CA ALA A 89 8.54 -1.13 -10.99
C ALA A 89 7.36 -2.08 -11.22
N GLY A 90 6.44 -2.11 -10.23
CA GLY A 90 5.31 -3.03 -10.15
C GLY A 90 5.55 -4.29 -9.31
N ASP A 91 6.79 -4.59 -8.92
CA ASP A 91 7.08 -5.71 -8.03
C ASP A 91 6.80 -5.38 -6.57
N PHE A 92 6.40 -6.40 -5.81
CA PHE A 92 6.15 -6.36 -4.38
C PHE A 92 6.94 -7.45 -3.66
N ALA A 93 7.39 -7.17 -2.45
CA ALA A 93 7.97 -8.16 -1.57
C ALA A 93 7.49 -7.96 -0.13
N ILE A 94 7.21 -9.05 0.56
CA ILE A 94 6.97 -9.05 2.00
C ILE A 94 8.31 -9.32 2.69
N ILE A 95 8.69 -8.42 3.57
CA ILE A 95 9.92 -8.49 4.35
C ILE A 95 9.53 -8.93 5.76
N PRO A 96 9.77 -10.19 6.13
CA PRO A 96 9.36 -10.70 7.43
C PRO A 96 10.22 -10.14 8.56
N SER A 97 9.66 -10.03 9.75
CA SER A 97 10.37 -9.57 10.96
C SER A 97 11.63 -10.40 11.28
N LEU A 98 11.63 -11.67 10.90
CA LEU A 98 12.78 -12.57 11.08
C LEU A 98 13.95 -12.31 10.12
N MET A 99 13.77 -11.47 9.10
CA MET A 99 14.86 -11.11 8.19
C MET A 99 15.85 -10.20 8.92
N GLU A 100 17.10 -10.65 9.00
CA GLU A 100 18.19 -9.92 9.66
C GLU A 100 18.56 -8.63 8.88
N ASP A 101 19.10 -7.63 9.58
CA ASP A 101 19.46 -6.33 9.00
C ASP A 101 20.43 -6.44 7.81
N ALA A 102 21.33 -7.41 7.82
CA ALA A 102 22.26 -7.65 6.71
C ALA A 102 21.54 -8.03 5.40
N ALA A 103 20.42 -8.75 5.50
CA ALA A 103 19.63 -9.15 4.33
C ALA A 103 18.63 -8.05 3.88
N ARG A 104 18.42 -7.02 4.70
CA ARG A 104 17.54 -5.88 4.39
C ARG A 104 18.24 -4.76 3.61
N GLN A 105 19.51 -4.93 3.27
CA GLN A 105 20.26 -3.94 2.51
C GLN A 105 19.71 -3.82 1.08
N ILE A 106 19.41 -2.58 0.67
CA ILE A 106 19.01 -2.26 -0.70
C ILE A 106 20.19 -1.73 -1.49
N THR A 107 20.28 -2.16 -2.73
CA THR A 107 21.14 -1.55 -3.73
C THR A 107 20.30 -1.07 -4.90
N SER A 108 20.24 0.26 -5.12
CA SER A 108 19.60 0.83 -6.32
C SER A 108 20.38 0.40 -7.57
N ARG A 109 19.67 -0.16 -8.54
CA ARG A 109 20.21 -0.60 -9.83
C ARG A 109 19.89 0.38 -10.97
N SER A 110 19.08 1.40 -10.71
CA SER A 110 18.85 2.53 -11.62
C SER A 110 18.82 3.84 -10.82
N ALA A 111 19.17 4.95 -11.48
CA ALA A 111 19.25 6.26 -10.84
C ALA A 111 17.86 6.81 -10.41
N ASP A 112 16.80 6.27 -11.00
CA ASP A 112 15.40 6.64 -10.75
C ASP A 112 14.69 5.64 -9.83
N ALA A 113 15.42 4.73 -9.17
CA ALA A 113 14.80 3.74 -8.29
C ALA A 113 14.01 4.42 -7.15
N GLN A 114 12.74 4.04 -7.04
CA GLN A 114 11.81 4.54 -6.04
C GLN A 114 10.92 3.40 -5.55
N TRP A 115 10.60 3.39 -4.26
CA TRP A 115 9.77 2.36 -3.65
C TRP A 115 8.98 2.89 -2.47
N LEU A 116 7.91 2.19 -2.14
CA LEU A 116 7.15 2.39 -0.92
C LEU A 116 7.58 1.34 0.13
N GLU A 117 7.74 1.81 1.35
CA GLU A 117 7.84 0.98 2.54
C GLU A 117 6.52 1.10 3.29
N ILE A 118 5.79 0.00 3.39
CA ILE A 118 4.49 -0.05 4.04
C ILE A 118 4.65 -0.89 5.31
N ARG A 119 4.39 -0.29 6.47
CA ARG A 119 4.51 -0.91 7.79
C ARG A 119 3.16 -0.97 8.46
N ILE A 120 2.90 -2.05 9.18
CA ILE A 120 1.77 -2.16 10.09
C ILE A 120 2.34 -1.96 11.49
N PRO A 121 1.93 -0.93 12.23
CA PRO A 121 2.34 -0.74 13.62
C PRO A 121 1.95 -1.95 14.48
N ASP A 122 2.79 -2.26 15.49
CA ASP A 122 2.52 -3.32 16.47
C ASP A 122 1.35 -2.96 17.40
#